data_acd7ec08c869a4bde65b122daf60c6c6
#
_entry.id   acd7ec08c869a4bde65b122daf60c6c6
#
_cell.length_a   1.000
_cell.length_b   1.000
_cell.length_c   1.000
_cell.angle_alpha   90.00
_cell.angle_beta   90.00
_cell.angle_gamma   90.00
#
_symmetry.space_group_name_H-M   'P 1'
#
loop_
_entity.id
_entity.type
_entity.pdbx_description
1 polymer ?
#
loop_
_entity_poly.entity_id
_entity_poly.type
_entity_poly.pdbx_seq_one_letter_code
_entity_poly.pdbx_strand_id
1 'polypeptide(L)'
;MIRAAYVGIRTPGTTSRLRSEALQRALPDADWVMIDTDVPFRSAARIWRSLAFRWRFGPAVQAINLHVCRELPPADYELIWVDKGVCLQPATVKLLRRRTRRLVYYTPDTSFLHNRSRFFDRTVSLYDLVATTKSLEFERFVGLIGADRLLLTTQSYDSQLH
;
A
#
# COMPACT_ATOMS: atom_id res chain seq x y z
N MET A 1 8.71 -5.56 -21.69
CA MET A 1 7.40 -5.10 -21.17
C MET A 1 7.59 -4.85 -19.67
N ILE A 2 7.26 -3.67 -19.19
CA ILE A 2 7.36 -3.30 -17.77
C ILE A 2 6.26 -4.06 -17.02
N ARG A 3 6.61 -4.82 -15.99
CA ARG A 3 5.62 -5.46 -15.13
C ARG A 3 5.48 -4.67 -13.83
N ALA A 4 4.25 -4.32 -13.48
CA ALA A 4 3.93 -3.56 -12.29
C ALA A 4 2.83 -4.22 -11.46
N ALA A 5 2.80 -3.97 -10.15
CA ALA A 5 1.71 -4.41 -9.29
C ALA A 5 1.21 -3.27 -8.40
N TYR A 6 -0.08 -3.24 -8.19
CA TYR A 6 -0.74 -2.39 -7.21
C TYR A 6 -1.36 -3.23 -6.09
N VAL A 7 -1.05 -2.88 -4.85
CA VAL A 7 -1.58 -3.55 -3.65
C VAL A 7 -2.32 -2.51 -2.82
N GLY A 8 -3.63 -2.56 -2.78
CA GLY A 8 -4.45 -1.58 -2.07
C GLY A 8 -5.94 -1.80 -2.23
N ILE A 9 -6.75 -0.93 -1.65
CA ILE A 9 -8.22 -1.00 -1.75
C ILE A 9 -8.65 -0.57 -3.14
N ARG A 10 -9.48 -1.40 -3.81
CA ARG A 10 -10.03 -1.12 -5.14
C ARG A 10 -11.55 -1.06 -5.19
N THR A 11 -12.18 -0.88 -4.05
CA THR A 11 -13.65 -0.70 -3.96
C THR A 11 -14.08 0.54 -4.75
N PRO A 12 -15.15 0.47 -5.56
CA PRO A 12 -15.73 1.61 -6.25
C PRO A 12 -15.98 2.81 -5.32
N GLY A 13 -15.68 4.03 -5.79
CA GLY A 13 -15.86 5.26 -5.03
C GLY A 13 -14.75 5.57 -4.02
N THR A 14 -13.69 4.74 -3.93
CA THR A 14 -12.55 5.02 -3.06
C THR A 14 -11.44 5.78 -3.79
N THR A 15 -10.78 6.70 -3.07
CA THR A 15 -9.61 7.43 -3.60
C THR A 15 -8.44 6.50 -3.93
N SER A 16 -8.33 5.35 -3.25
CA SER A 16 -7.32 4.33 -3.56
C SER A 16 -7.55 3.70 -4.94
N ARG A 17 -8.83 3.43 -5.31
CA ARG A 17 -9.16 2.95 -6.65
C ARG A 17 -8.81 3.98 -7.71
N LEU A 18 -9.24 5.24 -7.54
CA LEU A 18 -8.93 6.33 -8.48
C LEU A 18 -7.41 6.46 -8.70
N ARG A 19 -6.64 6.32 -7.63
CA ARG A 19 -5.18 6.33 -7.70
C ARG A 19 -4.63 5.14 -8.48
N SER A 20 -5.18 3.94 -8.29
CA SER A 20 -4.76 2.78 -9.08
C SER A 20 -5.03 2.96 -10.59
N GLU A 21 -6.16 3.57 -10.93
CA GLU A 21 -6.51 3.89 -12.31
C GLU A 21 -5.62 5.00 -12.89
N ALA A 22 -5.28 6.02 -12.09
CA ALA A 22 -4.34 7.07 -12.49
C ALA A 22 -2.92 6.51 -12.75
N LEU A 23 -2.45 5.58 -11.93
CA LEU A 23 -1.16 4.90 -12.15
C LEU A 23 -1.17 4.07 -13.45
N GLN A 24 -2.27 3.38 -13.76
CA GLN A 24 -2.41 2.67 -15.03
C GLN A 24 -2.37 3.61 -16.22
N ARG A 25 -3.04 4.77 -16.13
CA ARG A 25 -2.97 5.81 -17.19
C ARG A 25 -1.57 6.41 -17.34
N ALA A 26 -0.85 6.56 -16.23
CA ALA A 26 0.52 7.11 -16.24
C ALA A 26 1.56 6.14 -16.80
N LEU A 27 1.31 4.84 -16.72
CA LEU A 27 2.17 3.78 -17.24
C LEU A 27 1.35 2.82 -18.12
N PRO A 28 0.88 3.26 -19.29
CA PRO A 28 -0.05 2.48 -20.13
C PRO A 28 0.58 1.23 -20.71
N ASP A 29 1.90 1.22 -20.91
CA ASP A 29 2.63 0.09 -21.48
C ASP A 29 3.04 -0.96 -20.42
N ALA A 30 2.69 -0.75 -19.15
CA ALA A 30 2.97 -1.69 -18.08
C ALA A 30 1.89 -2.77 -17.98
N ASP A 31 2.35 -4.03 -17.82
CA ASP A 31 1.50 -5.15 -17.43
C ASP A 31 1.20 -5.06 -15.93
N TRP A 32 -0.02 -4.64 -15.59
CA TRP A 32 -0.43 -4.38 -14.22
C TRP A 32 -1.12 -5.57 -13.57
N VAL A 33 -0.62 -6.01 -12.43
CA VAL A 33 -1.30 -6.91 -11.49
C VAL A 33 -2.00 -6.06 -10.42
N MET A 34 -3.34 -6.15 -10.34
CA MET A 34 -4.14 -5.37 -9.41
C MET A 34 -4.65 -6.22 -8.26
N ILE A 35 -4.15 -6.00 -7.04
CA ILE A 35 -4.49 -6.79 -5.85
C ILE A 35 -5.37 -5.94 -4.92
N ASP A 36 -6.65 -6.32 -4.82
CA ASP A 36 -7.62 -5.64 -3.96
C ASP A 36 -7.59 -6.21 -2.54
N THR A 37 -7.02 -5.46 -1.61
CA THR A 37 -6.93 -5.84 -0.20
C THR A 37 -8.26 -5.77 0.55
N ASP A 38 -9.30 -5.15 -0.03
CA ASP A 38 -10.62 -5.05 0.57
C ASP A 38 -11.47 -6.32 0.40
N VAL A 39 -11.20 -7.12 -0.64
CA VAL A 39 -11.90 -8.38 -0.89
C VAL A 39 -11.87 -9.31 0.33
N PRO A 40 -10.71 -9.73 0.87
CA PRO A 40 -10.65 -10.58 2.05
C PRO A 40 -11.12 -9.86 3.32
N PHE A 41 -10.94 -8.54 3.40
CA PHE A 41 -11.41 -7.76 4.54
C PHE A 41 -12.94 -7.76 4.64
N ARG A 42 -13.65 -7.50 3.54
CA ARG A 42 -15.12 -7.49 3.51
C ARG A 42 -15.72 -8.87 3.74
N SER A 43 -15.05 -9.93 3.30
CA SER A 43 -15.49 -11.31 3.49
C SER A 43 -15.37 -11.79 4.95
N ALA A 44 -14.61 -11.10 5.78
CA ALA A 44 -14.44 -11.45 7.18
C ALA A 44 -15.67 -11.06 8.02
N ALA A 45 -15.94 -11.82 9.09
CA ALA A 45 -17.00 -11.49 10.04
C ALA A 45 -16.76 -10.11 10.67
N ARG A 46 -17.85 -9.42 11.04
CA ARG A 46 -17.83 -8.03 11.54
C ARG A 46 -16.85 -7.82 12.70
N ILE A 47 -16.79 -8.79 13.63
CA ILE A 47 -15.88 -8.72 14.77
C ILE A 47 -14.41 -8.68 14.31
N TRP A 48 -14.03 -9.54 13.35
CA TRP A 48 -12.67 -9.60 12.84
C TRP A 48 -12.29 -8.36 12.02
N ARG A 49 -13.25 -7.76 11.30
CA ARG A 49 -13.06 -6.47 10.64
C ARG A 49 -12.78 -5.36 11.65
N SER A 50 -13.55 -5.32 12.75
CA SER A 50 -13.36 -4.33 13.82
C SER A 50 -11.99 -4.47 14.48
N LEU A 51 -11.55 -5.70 14.79
CA LEU A 51 -10.24 -5.97 15.36
C LEU A 51 -9.10 -5.62 14.40
N ALA A 52 -9.24 -5.98 13.13
CA ALA A 52 -8.27 -5.63 12.09
C ALA A 52 -8.16 -4.12 11.89
N PHE A 53 -9.28 -3.41 11.91
CA PHE A 53 -9.31 -1.96 11.77
C PHE A 53 -8.66 -1.25 12.97
N ARG A 54 -9.00 -1.65 14.21
CA ARG A 54 -8.57 -0.96 15.43
C ARG A 54 -7.16 -1.35 15.86
N TRP A 55 -6.82 -2.65 15.79
CA TRP A 55 -5.56 -3.18 16.36
C TRP A 55 -4.64 -3.86 15.34
N ARG A 56 -5.03 -3.89 14.07
CA ARG A 56 -4.25 -4.57 13.00
C ARG A 56 -3.96 -6.04 13.39
N PHE A 57 -4.98 -6.73 13.90
CA PHE A 57 -4.86 -8.08 14.43
C PHE A 57 -6.03 -8.99 13.99
N GLY A 58 -5.78 -10.30 13.99
CA GLY A 58 -6.79 -11.33 13.83
C GLY A 58 -6.89 -11.92 12.43
N PRO A 59 -7.87 -12.83 12.21
CA PRO A 59 -8.02 -13.59 10.98
C PRO A 59 -8.19 -12.73 9.72
N ALA A 60 -8.86 -11.57 9.81
CA ALA A 60 -9.02 -10.67 8.68
C ALA A 60 -7.67 -10.12 8.16
N VAL A 61 -6.74 -9.80 9.07
CA VAL A 61 -5.37 -9.40 8.71
C VAL A 61 -4.61 -10.55 8.06
N GLN A 62 -4.74 -11.76 8.58
CA GLN A 62 -4.12 -12.95 7.98
C GLN A 62 -4.67 -13.21 6.58
N ALA A 63 -6.00 -13.11 6.39
CA ALA A 63 -6.65 -13.28 5.09
C ALA A 63 -6.15 -12.27 4.05
N ILE A 64 -5.97 -10.99 4.44
CA ILE A 64 -5.38 -9.96 3.57
C ILE A 64 -3.99 -10.38 3.10
N ASN A 65 -3.13 -10.81 4.02
CA ASN A 65 -1.75 -11.16 3.68
C ASN A 65 -1.66 -12.43 2.82
N LEU A 66 -2.47 -13.45 3.10
CA LEU A 66 -2.57 -14.64 2.27
C LEU A 66 -3.09 -14.31 0.87
N HIS A 67 -4.09 -13.43 0.77
CA HIS A 67 -4.63 -12.97 -0.50
C HIS A 67 -3.55 -12.28 -1.34
N VAL A 68 -2.82 -11.31 -0.76
CA VAL A 68 -1.71 -10.64 -1.45
C VAL A 68 -0.67 -11.64 -1.95
N CYS A 69 -0.29 -12.62 -1.13
CA CYS A 69 0.69 -13.63 -1.51
C CYS A 69 0.19 -14.56 -2.63
N ARG A 70 -1.11 -14.86 -2.68
CA ARG A 70 -1.71 -15.73 -3.71
C ARG A 70 -1.93 -15.00 -5.03
N GLU A 71 -2.42 -13.78 -4.96
CA GLU A 71 -2.75 -12.97 -6.14
C GLU A 71 -1.51 -12.36 -6.82
N LEU A 72 -0.35 -12.33 -6.15
CA LEU A 72 0.89 -11.85 -6.74
C LEU A 72 1.59 -13.01 -7.49
N PRO A 73 1.53 -13.06 -8.83
CA PRO A 73 2.22 -14.08 -9.60
C PRO A 73 3.73 -14.12 -9.30
N PRO A 74 4.38 -15.31 -9.35
CA PRO A 74 5.81 -15.44 -9.16
C PRO A 74 6.56 -14.87 -10.37
N ALA A 75 6.88 -13.59 -10.31
CA ALA A 75 7.60 -12.85 -11.34
C ALA A 75 8.41 -11.72 -10.73
N ASP A 76 9.34 -11.17 -11.51
CA ASP A 76 10.06 -9.94 -11.18
C ASP A 76 9.27 -8.73 -11.67
N TYR A 77 9.09 -7.76 -10.78
CA TYR A 77 8.36 -6.53 -11.04
C TYR A 77 9.34 -5.34 -11.06
N GLU A 78 9.16 -4.44 -12.00
CA GLU A 78 9.88 -3.14 -11.99
C GLU A 78 9.33 -2.24 -10.88
N LEU A 79 8.02 -2.30 -10.62
CA LEU A 79 7.34 -1.50 -9.63
C LEU A 79 6.30 -2.31 -8.86
N ILE A 80 6.32 -2.25 -7.55
CA ILE A 80 5.18 -2.61 -6.70
C ILE A 80 4.77 -1.38 -5.90
N TRP A 81 3.53 -0.92 -6.12
CA TRP A 81 2.92 0.19 -5.41
C TRP A 81 2.00 -0.33 -4.31
N VAL A 82 2.30 0.04 -3.06
CA VAL A 82 1.48 -0.30 -1.89
C VAL A 82 0.73 0.94 -1.42
N ASP A 83 -0.60 0.91 -1.51
CA ASP A 83 -1.48 1.98 -1.08
C ASP A 83 -2.07 1.66 0.30
N LYS A 84 -1.73 2.46 1.30
CA LYS A 84 -2.22 2.31 2.69
C LYS A 84 -2.04 0.89 3.26
N GLY A 85 -0.90 0.28 3.04
CA GLY A 85 -0.62 -1.11 3.43
C GLY A 85 -0.50 -1.37 4.94
N VAL A 86 -1.34 -0.73 5.78
CA VAL A 86 -1.27 -0.78 7.26
C VAL A 86 -1.53 -2.18 7.85
N CYS A 87 -2.17 -3.07 7.09
CA CYS A 87 -2.42 -4.46 7.49
C CYS A 87 -1.40 -5.44 6.91
N LEU A 88 -0.45 -4.99 6.09
CA LEU A 88 0.57 -5.87 5.52
C LEU A 88 1.59 -6.26 6.59
N GLN A 89 1.70 -7.56 6.82
CA GLN A 89 2.65 -8.12 7.77
C GLN A 89 4.08 -8.06 7.23
N PRO A 90 5.11 -8.04 8.09
CA PRO A 90 6.51 -7.98 7.67
C PRO A 90 6.93 -9.08 6.69
N ALA A 91 6.39 -10.29 6.83
CA ALA A 91 6.66 -11.40 5.91
C ALA A 91 6.17 -11.08 4.49
N THR A 92 4.95 -10.51 4.37
CA THR A 92 4.37 -10.10 3.09
C THR A 92 5.18 -8.97 2.46
N VAL A 93 5.51 -7.91 3.22
CA VAL A 93 6.30 -6.79 2.69
C VAL A 93 7.70 -7.26 2.25
N LYS A 94 8.34 -8.16 3.01
CA LYS A 94 9.61 -8.78 2.59
C LYS A 94 9.48 -9.60 1.31
N LEU A 95 8.35 -10.29 1.10
CA LEU A 95 8.06 -10.99 -0.16
C LEU A 95 7.95 -9.99 -1.31
N LEU A 96 7.16 -8.91 -1.15
CA LEU A 96 7.02 -7.86 -2.16
C LEU A 96 8.39 -7.26 -2.51
N ARG A 97 9.21 -6.93 -1.48
CA ARG A 97 10.55 -6.35 -1.67
C ARG A 97 11.48 -7.25 -2.47
N ARG A 98 11.42 -8.57 -2.26
CA ARG A 98 12.25 -9.53 -3.00
C ARG A 98 11.85 -9.70 -4.46
N ARG A 99 10.61 -9.36 -4.81
CA ARG A 99 10.04 -9.53 -6.15
C ARG A 99 10.00 -8.24 -6.97
N THR A 100 10.51 -7.15 -6.43
CA THR A 100 10.47 -5.89 -7.16
C THR A 100 11.79 -5.13 -7.12
N ARG A 101 12.05 -4.42 -8.22
CA ARG A 101 13.15 -3.46 -8.29
C ARG A 101 12.84 -2.21 -7.46
N ARG A 102 11.58 -1.74 -7.48
CA ARG A 102 11.12 -0.55 -6.75
C ARG A 102 9.85 -0.88 -5.95
N LEU A 103 9.96 -0.83 -4.64
CA LEU A 103 8.83 -0.97 -3.71
C LEU A 103 8.45 0.42 -3.19
N VAL A 104 7.27 0.90 -3.56
CA VAL A 104 6.76 2.22 -3.19
C VAL A 104 5.61 2.08 -2.20
N TYR A 105 5.62 2.89 -1.15
CA TYR A 105 4.51 3.04 -0.22
C TYR A 105 3.87 4.42 -0.38
N TYR A 106 2.56 4.45 -0.49
CA TYR A 106 1.80 5.70 -0.51
C TYR A 106 0.81 5.76 0.66
N THR A 107 0.73 6.91 1.32
CA THR A 107 -0.27 7.19 2.34
C THR A 107 -0.75 8.64 2.29
N PRO A 108 -2.07 8.86 2.20
CA PRO A 108 -2.69 10.17 2.39
C PRO A 108 -2.97 10.46 3.87
N ASP A 109 -2.77 9.49 4.74
CA ASP A 109 -3.12 9.54 6.16
C ASP A 109 -1.86 9.61 7.04
N THR A 110 -2.04 10.00 8.30
CA THR A 110 -0.94 9.98 9.27
C THR A 110 -0.61 8.53 9.65
N SER A 111 0.62 8.11 9.34
CA SER A 111 1.06 6.72 9.53
C SER A 111 1.45 6.41 10.97
N PHE A 112 1.88 7.43 11.72
CA PHE A 112 2.38 7.26 13.09
C PHE A 112 1.39 7.75 14.17
N LEU A 113 0.31 8.42 13.77
CA LEU A 113 -0.72 8.90 14.67
C LEU A 113 -2.01 8.08 14.54
N HIS A 114 -2.89 8.43 13.62
CA HIS A 114 -4.21 7.83 13.50
C HIS A 114 -4.22 6.45 12.84
N ASN A 115 -3.34 6.21 11.86
CA ASN A 115 -3.22 4.92 11.17
C ASN A 115 -1.99 4.12 11.59
N ARG A 116 -1.59 4.26 12.84
CA ARG A 116 -0.43 3.55 13.37
C ARG A 116 -0.56 2.03 13.18
N SER A 117 0.51 1.43 12.67
CA SER A 117 0.63 0.00 12.47
C SER A 117 2.02 -0.49 12.87
N ARG A 118 2.06 -1.44 13.83
CA ARG A 118 3.31 -2.12 14.22
C ARG A 118 3.96 -2.84 13.04
N PHE A 119 3.19 -3.22 12.04
CA PHE A 119 3.71 -3.84 10.83
C PHE A 119 4.45 -2.80 9.99
N PHE A 120 3.84 -1.62 9.81
CA PHE A 120 4.47 -0.52 9.09
C PHE A 120 5.75 -0.04 9.79
N ASP A 121 5.72 0.15 11.11
CA ASP A 121 6.89 0.54 11.89
C ASP A 121 8.09 -0.41 11.67
N ARG A 122 7.83 -1.72 11.44
CA ARG A 122 8.85 -2.74 11.21
C ARG A 122 9.28 -2.88 9.75
N THR A 123 8.58 -2.25 8.82
CA THR A 123 8.77 -2.46 7.37
C THR A 123 9.03 -1.19 6.59
N VAL A 124 8.86 -0.02 7.21
CA VAL A 124 9.04 1.26 6.51
C VAL A 124 10.40 1.37 5.82
N SER A 125 11.46 0.83 6.41
CA SER A 125 12.81 0.82 5.85
C SER A 125 12.98 -0.10 4.63
N LEU A 126 12.02 -1.00 4.36
CA LEU A 126 12.05 -1.88 3.20
C LEU A 126 11.55 -1.23 1.92
N TYR A 127 10.84 -0.09 2.03
CA TYR A 127 10.36 0.66 0.88
C TYR A 127 11.47 1.52 0.29
N ASP A 128 11.61 1.51 -1.03
CA ASP A 128 12.56 2.35 -1.75
C ASP A 128 12.11 3.83 -1.79
N LEU A 129 10.79 4.04 -1.74
CA LEU A 129 10.18 5.36 -1.69
C LEU A 129 8.92 5.32 -0.81
N VAL A 130 8.78 6.31 0.04
CA VAL A 130 7.53 6.59 0.77
C VAL A 130 6.98 7.92 0.28
N ALA A 131 5.77 7.91 -0.27
CA ALA A 131 5.05 9.12 -0.65
C ALA A 131 3.94 9.40 0.38
N THR A 132 3.97 10.57 0.98
CA THR A 132 2.99 11.02 1.98
C THR A 132 2.44 12.40 1.65
N THR A 133 1.21 12.67 2.09
CA THR A 133 0.61 14.01 1.99
C THR A 133 0.66 14.76 3.32
N LYS A 134 1.30 14.20 4.35
CA LYS A 134 1.32 14.74 5.73
C LYS A 134 2.69 15.33 6.08
N SER A 135 2.83 16.63 5.91
CA SER A 135 4.03 17.38 6.31
C SER A 135 4.35 17.24 7.80
N LEU A 136 3.34 17.08 8.64
CA LEU A 136 3.47 16.86 10.08
C LEU A 136 4.37 15.66 10.46
N GLU A 137 4.44 14.63 9.60
CA GLU A 137 5.23 13.42 9.84
C GLU A 137 6.57 13.42 9.09
N PHE A 138 6.89 14.50 8.37
CA PHE A 138 8.04 14.56 7.48
C PHE A 138 9.35 14.24 8.20
N GLU A 139 9.65 14.95 9.29
CA GLU A 139 10.88 14.77 10.08
C GLU A 139 11.01 13.33 10.61
N ARG A 140 9.89 12.74 11.03
CA ARG A 140 9.88 11.36 11.50
C ARG A 140 10.20 10.37 10.40
N PHE A 141 9.65 10.57 9.20
CA PHE A 141 10.02 9.74 8.04
C PHE A 141 11.49 9.91 7.68
N VAL A 142 11.98 11.16 7.64
CA VAL A 142 13.39 11.44 7.35
C VAL A 142 14.31 10.70 8.33
N GLY A 143 14.00 10.71 9.61
CA GLY A 143 14.77 9.98 10.63
C GLY A 143 14.74 8.46 10.47
N LEU A 144 13.72 7.88 9.81
CA LEU A 144 13.58 6.43 9.62
C LEU A 144 14.17 5.92 8.30
N ILE A 145 14.06 6.70 7.23
CA ILE A 145 14.37 6.23 5.87
C ILE A 145 15.30 7.16 5.08
N GLY A 146 15.61 8.33 5.58
CA GLY A 146 16.34 9.38 4.87
C GLY A 146 15.44 10.24 3.97
N ALA A 147 15.88 11.47 3.71
CA ALA A 147 15.12 12.43 2.90
C ALA A 147 15.05 12.02 1.40
N ASP A 148 16.07 11.32 0.91
CA ASP A 148 16.18 10.82 -0.47
C ASP A 148 15.13 9.77 -0.83
N ARG A 149 14.53 9.13 0.18
CA ARG A 149 13.47 8.11 0.00
C ARG A 149 12.09 8.61 0.42
N LEU A 150 11.93 9.89 0.67
CA LEU A 150 10.67 10.49 1.08
C LEU A 150 10.19 11.50 0.04
N LEU A 151 8.94 11.34 -0.42
CA LEU A 151 8.25 12.28 -1.27
C LEU A 151 7.07 12.90 -0.51
N LEU A 152 7.14 14.18 -0.24
CA LEU A 152 5.97 14.95 0.21
C LEU A 152 5.20 15.40 -1.02
N THR A 153 3.94 14.97 -1.12
CA THR A 153 3.05 15.30 -2.24
C THR A 153 1.75 15.91 -1.72
N THR A 154 0.96 16.48 -2.60
CA THR A 154 -0.38 16.96 -2.28
C THR A 154 -1.42 15.86 -2.59
N GLN A 155 -2.60 15.97 -2.00
CA GLN A 155 -3.74 15.19 -2.46
C GLN A 155 -4.17 15.77 -3.81
N SER A 156 -4.05 14.97 -4.86
CA SER A 156 -4.52 15.36 -6.19
C SER A 156 -6.02 15.02 -6.35
N TYR A 157 -6.71 15.81 -7.14
CA TYR A 157 -8.04 15.48 -7.63
C TYR A 157 -7.94 14.79 -8.99
N ASP A 158 -8.94 13.99 -9.34
CA ASP A 158 -9.04 13.41 -10.69
C ASP A 158 -9.77 14.41 -11.60
N SER A 159 -9.06 14.95 -12.58
CA SER A 159 -9.61 15.94 -13.53
C SER A 159 -10.75 15.42 -14.41
N GLN A 160 -11.00 14.11 -14.41
CA GLN A 160 -12.12 13.50 -15.14
C GLN A 160 -13.39 13.40 -14.29
N LEU A 161 -13.29 13.60 -12.97
CA LEU A 161 -14.39 13.45 -12.01
C LEU A 161 -14.82 14.78 -11.37
N HIS A 162 -14.05 15.85 -11.59
CA HIS A 162 -14.30 17.18 -10.99
C HIS A 162 -14.28 18.27 -12.03
#